data_4bcfd554765efc7b6d2327a0bb35e7ad
#
_entry.id   4bcfd554765efc7b6d2327a0bb35e7ad
#
_cell.length_a   1.000
_cell.length_b   1.000
_cell.length_c   1.000
_cell.angle_alpha   90.00
_cell.angle_beta   90.00
_cell.angle_gamma   90.00
#
_symmetry.space_group_name_H-M   'P 1'
#
loop_
_entity.id
_entity.type
_entity.pdbx_description
1 polymer ?
#
loop_
_entity_poly.entity_id
_entity_poly.type
_entity_poly.pdbx_seq_one_letter_code
_entity_poly.pdbx_strand_id
1 'polypeptide(L)'
;MILTTAVFSGHKTLYGPFGIAGFAKKKGIALEPIIFGGTGVDSANQGMPDILPYRYEAGSQNIQAVAGLHAALTWLADKTDIMDVEKANHRKLLQILGRHSNIHIVGPKNRENCIGVVSCVFDGYSPNNMGDVFDELEIAVRTGLECAPLAHKTLGTFPAGTVRFSVGYFTKENDFEALEQALTYIEENS
;
A
#
# COMPACT_ATOMS: atom_id res chain seq x y z
N MET A 1 -19.81 -6.62 7.75
CA MET A 1 -18.78 -7.68 7.76
C MET A 1 -18.15 -7.71 9.15
N ILE A 2 -18.17 -8.85 9.83
CA ILE A 2 -17.51 -8.98 11.15
C ILE A 2 -16.06 -9.39 10.88
N LEU A 3 -15.13 -8.47 11.04
CA LEU A 3 -13.71 -8.76 10.94
C LEU A 3 -13.27 -9.58 12.15
N THR A 4 -12.76 -10.77 11.93
CA THR A 4 -12.27 -11.66 13.01
C THR A 4 -10.78 -11.47 13.27
N THR A 5 -10.02 -11.17 12.22
CA THR A 5 -8.59 -10.91 12.28
C THR A 5 -8.22 -9.91 11.19
N ALA A 6 -7.37 -8.94 11.51
CA ALA A 6 -6.78 -8.01 10.56
C ALA A 6 -5.25 -8.15 10.59
N VAL A 7 -4.63 -8.25 9.42
CA VAL A 7 -3.18 -8.27 9.27
C VAL A 7 -2.75 -7.00 8.53
N PHE A 8 -1.68 -6.37 8.96
CA PHE A 8 -1.24 -5.11 8.41
C PHE A 8 0.28 -4.99 8.32
N SER A 9 0.75 -4.15 7.40
CA SER A 9 2.14 -3.69 7.32
C SER A 9 2.22 -2.28 7.91
N GLY A 10 3.13 -2.05 8.84
CA GLY A 10 3.26 -0.76 9.53
C GLY A 10 3.69 0.39 8.60
N HIS A 11 4.48 0.09 7.57
CA HIS A 11 5.07 1.07 6.65
C HIS A 11 4.19 1.47 5.45
N LYS A 12 2.92 1.04 5.42
CA LYS A 12 1.96 1.42 4.35
C LYS A 12 1.02 2.51 4.88
N THR A 13 -0.27 2.28 4.83
CA THR A 13 -1.31 3.25 5.27
C THR A 13 -1.23 3.65 6.74
N LEU A 14 -0.45 2.98 7.56
CA LEU A 14 -0.21 3.35 8.95
C LEU A 14 0.96 4.31 9.14
N TYR A 15 1.66 4.70 8.07
CA TYR A 15 2.77 5.68 8.07
C TYR A 15 3.92 5.34 9.03
N GLY A 16 4.03 4.10 9.48
CA GLY A 16 5.11 3.62 10.34
C GLY A 16 6.39 3.28 9.57
N PRO A 17 7.47 2.96 10.25
CA PRO A 17 8.74 2.59 9.62
C PRO A 17 8.70 1.21 8.97
N PHE A 18 9.68 0.94 8.10
CA PHE A 18 9.92 -0.41 7.59
C PHE A 18 10.30 -1.39 8.71
N GLY A 19 10.08 -2.69 8.46
CA GLY A 19 10.50 -3.75 9.36
C GLY A 19 9.52 -4.03 10.50
N ILE A 20 8.29 -3.53 10.41
CA ILE A 20 7.22 -3.87 11.34
C ILE A 20 5.93 -4.21 10.60
N ALA A 21 5.30 -5.28 11.03
CA ALA A 21 3.96 -5.71 10.64
C ALA A 21 3.26 -6.25 11.89
N GLY A 22 1.97 -6.40 11.82
CA GLY A 22 1.21 -6.93 12.95
C GLY A 22 -0.12 -7.51 12.53
N PHE A 23 -0.79 -8.09 13.50
CA PHE A 23 -2.18 -8.50 13.36
C PHE A 23 -2.98 -8.17 14.62
N ALA A 24 -4.25 -7.86 14.41
CA ALA A 24 -5.23 -7.73 15.46
C ALA A 24 -6.26 -8.84 15.31
N LYS A 25 -6.59 -9.52 16.39
CA LYS A 25 -7.60 -10.59 16.40
C LYS A 25 -8.70 -10.31 17.43
N LYS A 26 -9.91 -10.73 17.13
CA LYS A 26 -11.02 -10.66 18.08
C LYS A 26 -10.71 -11.53 19.30
N LYS A 27 -11.05 -11.04 20.49
CA LYS A 27 -10.94 -11.82 21.74
C LYS A 27 -11.67 -13.15 21.59
N GLY A 28 -11.06 -14.24 22.08
CA GLY A 28 -11.62 -15.61 22.02
C GLY A 28 -11.27 -16.40 20.74
N ILE A 29 -10.66 -15.77 19.72
CA ILE A 29 -10.15 -16.54 18.57
C ILE A 29 -8.80 -17.15 18.95
N ALA A 30 -8.71 -18.48 18.89
CA ALA A 30 -7.45 -19.20 19.01
C ALA A 30 -6.73 -19.22 17.66
N LEU A 31 -5.43 -18.96 17.69
CA LEU A 31 -4.51 -19.17 16.57
C LEU A 31 -3.38 -20.05 17.09
N GLU A 32 -2.89 -20.95 16.24
CA GLU A 32 -1.68 -21.70 16.56
C GLU A 32 -0.46 -20.95 16.07
N PRO A 33 0.63 -20.89 16.86
CA PRO A 33 1.90 -20.34 16.38
C PRO A 33 2.44 -21.22 15.27
N ILE A 34 3.00 -20.59 14.23
CA ILE A 34 3.65 -21.27 13.11
C ILE A 34 5.17 -21.02 13.09
N ILE A 35 5.65 -20.08 13.91
CA ILE A 35 7.05 -19.79 14.14
C ILE A 35 7.33 -20.01 15.61
N PHE A 36 8.38 -20.79 15.89
CA PHE A 36 8.79 -21.16 17.23
C PHE A 36 10.19 -20.64 17.50
N GLY A 37 10.44 -20.16 18.72
CA GLY A 37 11.74 -19.66 19.13
C GLY A 37 11.72 -19.09 20.55
N GLY A 38 12.86 -18.67 21.03
CA GLY A 38 12.98 -18.05 22.36
C GLY A 38 12.19 -16.75 22.41
N THR A 39 11.48 -16.53 23.50
CA THR A 39 10.67 -15.34 23.76
C THR A 39 11.26 -14.44 24.86
N GLY A 40 12.25 -14.95 25.58
CA GLY A 40 12.89 -14.25 26.72
C GLY A 40 12.05 -14.21 28.01
N VAL A 41 10.84 -14.78 28.03
CA VAL A 41 9.95 -14.73 29.21
C VAL A 41 9.80 -16.06 29.94
N ASP A 42 10.06 -17.19 29.28
CA ASP A 42 9.99 -18.54 29.87
C ASP A 42 11.07 -19.44 29.25
N SER A 43 12.32 -19.25 29.67
CA SER A 43 13.47 -19.92 29.05
C SER A 43 13.56 -21.42 29.38
N ALA A 44 12.84 -21.91 30.40
CA ALA A 44 12.76 -23.33 30.74
C ALA A 44 11.77 -24.10 29.87
N ASN A 45 10.82 -23.41 29.28
CA ASN A 45 9.82 -23.98 28.37
C ASN A 45 10.41 -24.13 26.95
N GLN A 46 10.42 -25.36 26.44
CA GLN A 46 10.91 -25.63 25.05
C GLN A 46 9.85 -25.34 23.98
N GLY A 47 8.61 -25.09 24.36
CA GLY A 47 7.53 -24.65 23.45
C GLY A 47 7.31 -23.14 23.48
N MET A 48 6.31 -22.68 22.73
CA MET A 48 5.84 -21.30 22.85
C MET A 48 4.99 -21.14 24.11
N PRO A 49 5.16 -20.05 24.88
CA PRO A 49 4.32 -19.79 26.05
C PRO A 49 2.86 -19.56 25.65
N ASP A 50 1.93 -19.83 26.58
CA ASP A 50 0.51 -19.56 26.35
C ASP A 50 0.10 -18.12 26.60
N ILE A 51 1.03 -17.32 27.11
CA ILE A 51 0.79 -15.89 27.45
C ILE A 51 0.89 -15.01 26.21
N LEU A 52 -0.15 -14.21 25.96
CA LEU A 52 -0.14 -13.20 24.89
C LEU A 52 0.61 -11.94 25.35
N PRO A 53 1.34 -11.27 24.47
CA PRO A 53 1.52 -11.54 23.03
C PRO A 53 2.62 -12.57 22.73
N TYR A 54 3.39 -13.00 23.70
CA TYR A 54 4.61 -13.82 23.54
C TYR A 54 4.38 -15.15 22.82
N ARG A 55 3.16 -15.70 22.88
CA ARG A 55 2.78 -16.90 22.11
C ARG A 55 3.02 -16.76 20.61
N TYR A 56 3.01 -15.54 20.08
CA TYR A 56 3.15 -15.25 18.64
C TYR A 56 4.41 -14.49 18.30
N GLU A 57 5.22 -14.11 19.27
CA GLU A 57 6.37 -13.24 19.12
C GLU A 57 7.66 -13.95 19.51
N ALA A 58 8.20 -14.77 18.58
CA ALA A 58 9.48 -15.42 18.75
C ALA A 58 10.63 -14.47 18.38
N GLY A 59 11.74 -14.56 19.13
CA GLY A 59 12.95 -13.79 18.89
C GLY A 59 12.94 -12.39 19.52
N SER A 60 13.99 -11.62 19.25
CA SER A 60 14.15 -10.25 19.74
C SER A 60 13.28 -9.29 18.91
N GLN A 61 12.52 -8.47 19.59
CA GLN A 61 11.64 -7.51 18.94
C GLN A 61 12.40 -6.30 18.38
N ASN A 62 11.96 -5.79 17.24
CA ASN A 62 12.48 -4.55 16.66
C ASN A 62 11.86 -3.34 17.39
N ILE A 63 12.45 -3.00 18.55
CA ILE A 63 11.94 -1.94 19.43
C ILE A 63 11.90 -0.58 18.74
N GLN A 64 12.87 -0.27 17.87
CA GLN A 64 12.88 0.99 17.10
C GLN A 64 11.69 1.07 16.16
N ALA A 65 11.38 0.00 15.44
CA ALA A 65 10.21 -0.02 14.55
C ALA A 65 8.89 -0.01 15.33
N VAL A 66 8.83 -0.64 16.50
CA VAL A 66 7.67 -0.58 17.42
C VAL A 66 7.45 0.86 17.88
N ALA A 67 8.49 1.55 18.34
CA ALA A 67 8.42 2.95 18.78
C ALA A 67 7.97 3.88 17.63
N GLY A 68 8.53 3.69 16.43
CA GLY A 68 8.14 4.44 15.25
C GLY A 68 6.68 4.21 14.83
N LEU A 69 6.23 2.96 14.86
CA LEU A 69 4.81 2.64 14.58
C LEU A 69 3.88 3.23 15.65
N HIS A 70 4.28 3.19 16.93
CA HIS A 70 3.51 3.82 18.01
C HIS A 70 3.36 5.33 17.79
N ALA A 71 4.44 6.03 17.41
CA ALA A 71 4.39 7.45 17.10
C ALA A 71 3.46 7.75 15.91
N ALA A 72 3.54 6.93 14.84
CA ALA A 72 2.67 7.06 13.68
C ALA A 72 1.19 6.84 14.04
N LEU A 73 0.88 5.80 14.83
CA LEU A 73 -0.49 5.52 15.27
C LEU A 73 -1.03 6.61 16.20
N THR A 74 -0.19 7.19 17.06
CA THR A 74 -0.56 8.32 17.90
C THR A 74 -0.92 9.52 17.03
N TRP A 75 -0.09 9.84 16.04
CA TRP A 75 -0.37 10.91 15.09
C TRP A 75 -1.65 10.66 14.28
N LEU A 76 -1.87 9.42 13.82
CA LEU A 76 -3.07 9.02 13.10
C LEU A 76 -4.35 9.15 13.93
N ALA A 77 -4.29 8.87 15.22
CA ALA A 77 -5.46 8.95 16.11
C ALA A 77 -6.04 10.37 16.21
N ASP A 78 -5.22 11.38 16.01
CA ASP A 78 -5.63 12.79 16.02
C ASP A 78 -6.16 13.28 14.65
N LYS A 79 -6.09 12.44 13.61
CA LYS A 79 -6.47 12.78 12.23
C LYS A 79 -7.83 12.18 11.88
N THR A 80 -8.86 13.00 11.99
CA THR A 80 -10.24 12.57 11.66
C THR A 80 -10.58 12.66 10.18
N ASP A 81 -9.78 13.37 9.39
CA ASP A 81 -10.00 13.71 7.98
C ASP A 81 -9.21 12.87 6.98
N ILE A 82 -8.33 11.96 7.42
CA ILE A 82 -7.44 11.18 6.55
C ILE A 82 -8.20 10.50 5.41
N MET A 83 -9.30 9.82 5.74
CA MET A 83 -10.07 9.09 4.73
C MET A 83 -10.73 10.03 3.71
N ASP A 84 -11.15 11.20 4.14
CA ASP A 84 -11.78 12.19 3.27
C ASP A 84 -10.75 12.84 2.35
N VAL A 85 -9.56 13.16 2.87
CA VAL A 85 -8.43 13.67 2.09
C VAL A 85 -7.97 12.62 1.07
N GLU A 86 -7.75 11.38 1.48
CA GLU A 86 -7.35 10.31 0.55
C GLU A 86 -8.39 10.06 -0.55
N LYS A 87 -9.68 10.08 -0.21
CA LYS A 87 -10.76 9.94 -1.21
C LYS A 87 -10.82 11.14 -2.16
N ALA A 88 -10.56 12.35 -1.66
CA ALA A 88 -10.51 13.54 -2.49
C ALA A 88 -9.34 13.47 -3.47
N ASN A 89 -8.14 13.13 -2.97
CA ASN A 89 -6.94 12.95 -3.78
C ASN A 89 -7.11 11.82 -4.81
N HIS A 90 -7.72 10.69 -4.41
CA HIS A 90 -8.02 9.60 -5.34
C HIS A 90 -8.98 10.02 -6.47
N ARG A 91 -10.05 10.75 -6.15
CA ARG A 91 -10.96 11.28 -7.18
C ARG A 91 -10.25 12.23 -8.14
N LYS A 92 -9.38 13.10 -7.61
CA LYS A 92 -8.59 14.03 -8.44
C LYS A 92 -7.65 13.28 -9.38
N LEU A 93 -6.92 12.28 -8.86
CA LEU A 93 -6.07 11.41 -9.66
C LEU A 93 -6.84 10.72 -10.79
N LEU A 94 -8.02 10.17 -10.50
CA LEU A 94 -8.88 9.55 -11.51
C LEU A 94 -9.33 10.55 -12.58
N GLN A 95 -9.64 11.79 -12.20
CA GLN A 95 -10.03 12.84 -13.14
C GLN A 95 -8.89 13.24 -14.06
N ILE A 96 -7.66 13.37 -13.54
CA ILE A 96 -6.47 13.68 -14.32
C ILE A 96 -6.22 12.57 -15.33
N LEU A 97 -6.07 11.33 -14.88
CA LEU A 97 -5.79 10.18 -15.74
C LEU A 97 -6.91 9.94 -16.77
N GLY A 98 -8.15 10.20 -16.41
CA GLY A 98 -9.33 10.01 -17.30
C GLY A 98 -9.48 11.06 -18.41
N ARG A 99 -8.66 12.13 -18.44
CA ARG A 99 -8.64 13.13 -19.54
C ARG A 99 -7.84 12.63 -20.75
N HIS A 100 -6.97 11.65 -20.56
CA HIS A 100 -6.07 11.13 -21.58
C HIS A 100 -6.62 9.84 -22.18
N SER A 101 -6.91 9.86 -23.48
CA SER A 101 -7.57 8.74 -24.17
C SER A 101 -6.68 7.50 -24.34
N ASN A 102 -5.36 7.69 -24.28
CA ASN A 102 -4.35 6.64 -24.33
C ASN A 102 -4.05 5.98 -22.98
N ILE A 103 -4.76 6.38 -21.90
CA ILE A 103 -4.59 5.83 -20.55
C ILE A 103 -5.82 5.00 -20.16
N HIS A 104 -5.62 3.72 -19.91
CA HIS A 104 -6.67 2.80 -19.50
C HIS A 104 -6.55 2.45 -18.02
N ILE A 105 -7.49 2.94 -17.21
CA ILE A 105 -7.52 2.67 -15.78
C ILE A 105 -8.03 1.24 -15.55
N VAL A 106 -7.19 0.41 -14.91
CA VAL A 106 -7.49 -0.98 -14.58
C VAL A 106 -8.13 -1.06 -13.20
N GLY A 107 -9.20 -1.86 -13.07
CA GLY A 107 -9.86 -2.09 -11.80
C GLY A 107 -11.39 -2.06 -11.89
N PRO A 108 -12.09 -1.97 -10.75
CA PRO A 108 -13.54 -2.01 -10.72
C PRO A 108 -14.16 -0.76 -11.36
N LYS A 109 -15.33 -0.94 -11.99
CA LYS A 109 -16.10 0.19 -12.56
C LYS A 109 -16.61 1.14 -11.48
N ASN A 110 -17.12 0.60 -10.37
CA ASN A 110 -17.47 1.39 -9.19
C ASN A 110 -16.22 1.55 -8.30
N ARG A 111 -15.76 2.78 -8.16
CA ARG A 111 -14.55 3.17 -7.41
C ARG A 111 -14.85 3.92 -6.11
N GLU A 112 -16.10 3.98 -5.66
CA GLU A 112 -16.49 4.69 -4.44
C GLU A 112 -15.79 4.18 -3.18
N ASN A 113 -15.47 2.87 -3.17
CA ASN A 113 -14.77 2.22 -2.07
C ASN A 113 -13.27 1.99 -2.35
N CYS A 114 -12.72 2.62 -3.39
CA CYS A 114 -11.28 2.61 -3.68
C CYS A 114 -10.60 3.80 -3.03
N ILE A 115 -9.37 3.63 -2.60
CA ILE A 115 -8.55 4.67 -1.98
C ILE A 115 -7.12 4.62 -2.49
N GLY A 116 -6.53 5.78 -2.64
CA GLY A 116 -5.09 6.02 -2.72
C GLY A 116 -4.31 5.36 -3.86
N VAL A 117 -4.86 4.38 -4.57
CA VAL A 117 -4.11 3.59 -5.56
C VAL A 117 -4.88 3.49 -6.87
N VAL A 118 -4.23 3.83 -7.99
CA VAL A 118 -4.77 3.69 -9.35
C VAL A 118 -3.74 3.00 -10.23
N SER A 119 -4.12 1.89 -10.86
CA SER A 119 -3.30 1.16 -11.83
C SER A 119 -3.77 1.45 -13.24
N CYS A 120 -2.83 1.70 -14.16
CA CYS A 120 -3.11 2.08 -15.54
C CYS A 120 -2.27 1.28 -16.53
N VAL A 121 -2.77 1.16 -17.75
CA VAL A 121 -2.03 0.75 -18.95
C VAL A 121 -2.01 1.93 -19.90
N PHE A 122 -0.88 2.16 -20.55
CA PHE A 122 -0.67 3.21 -21.54
C PHE A 122 -0.59 2.58 -22.93
N ASP A 123 -1.34 3.09 -23.88
CA ASP A 123 -1.32 2.59 -25.26
C ASP A 123 0.07 2.82 -25.88
N GLY A 124 0.59 1.80 -26.52
CA GLY A 124 1.89 1.85 -27.18
C GLY A 124 3.11 1.71 -26.25
N TYR A 125 2.93 1.68 -24.94
CA TYR A 125 4.04 1.61 -23.98
C TYR A 125 3.96 0.39 -23.07
N SER A 126 5.11 -0.22 -22.80
CA SER A 126 5.22 -1.17 -21.70
C SER A 126 5.23 -0.43 -20.35
N PRO A 127 4.73 -1.05 -19.25
CA PRO A 127 4.81 -0.43 -17.94
C PRO A 127 6.23 -0.02 -17.51
N ASN A 128 7.25 -0.81 -17.89
CA ASN A 128 8.64 -0.49 -17.55
C ASN A 128 9.13 0.74 -18.31
N ASN A 129 8.86 0.84 -19.61
CA ASN A 129 9.24 2.02 -20.39
C ASN A 129 8.57 3.28 -19.82
N MET A 130 7.29 3.18 -19.43
CA MET A 130 6.61 4.30 -18.76
C MET A 130 7.23 4.62 -17.41
N GLY A 131 7.72 3.62 -16.68
CA GLY A 131 8.46 3.84 -15.44
C GLY A 131 9.70 4.67 -15.65
N ASP A 132 10.48 4.36 -16.68
CA ASP A 132 11.69 5.11 -17.04
C ASP A 132 11.35 6.58 -17.43
N VAL A 133 10.28 6.78 -18.23
CA VAL A 133 9.81 8.13 -18.60
C VAL A 133 9.35 8.93 -17.37
N PHE A 134 8.58 8.32 -16.46
CA PHE A 134 8.15 9.00 -15.24
C PHE A 134 9.31 9.32 -14.31
N ASP A 135 10.32 8.45 -14.24
CA ASP A 135 11.53 8.68 -13.44
C ASP A 135 12.31 9.88 -13.97
N GLU A 136 12.49 10.01 -15.31
CA GLU A 136 13.09 11.18 -15.95
C GLU A 136 12.30 12.47 -15.69
N LEU A 137 10.98 12.38 -15.54
CA LEU A 137 10.09 13.50 -15.20
C LEU A 137 9.91 13.73 -13.70
N GLU A 138 10.69 13.05 -12.86
CA GLU A 138 10.67 13.12 -11.39
C GLU A 138 9.32 12.76 -10.77
N ILE A 139 8.53 11.90 -11.44
CA ILE A 139 7.25 11.37 -10.94
C ILE A 139 7.42 9.95 -10.43
N ALA A 140 7.34 9.76 -9.13
CA ALA A 140 7.46 8.45 -8.51
C ALA A 140 6.23 7.57 -8.78
N VAL A 141 6.41 6.50 -9.57
CA VAL A 141 5.40 5.49 -9.86
C VAL A 141 5.91 4.09 -9.50
N ARG A 142 5.02 3.10 -9.51
CA ARG A 142 5.41 1.69 -9.44
C ARG A 142 4.96 0.98 -10.71
N THR A 143 5.83 0.16 -11.30
CA THR A 143 5.54 -0.57 -12.53
C THR A 143 5.59 -2.08 -12.35
N GLY A 144 4.97 -2.82 -13.25
CA GLY A 144 4.99 -4.27 -13.32
C GLY A 144 3.87 -4.95 -12.54
N LEU A 145 4.15 -6.13 -11.97
CA LEU A 145 3.14 -7.00 -11.33
C LEU A 145 2.83 -6.65 -9.88
N GLU A 146 3.60 -5.76 -9.25
CA GLU A 146 3.34 -5.15 -7.93
C GLU A 146 3.01 -6.14 -6.81
N CYS A 147 3.70 -7.29 -6.79
CA CYS A 147 3.48 -8.39 -5.85
C CYS A 147 2.11 -9.08 -5.97
N ALA A 148 1.39 -8.90 -7.09
CA ALA A 148 0.04 -9.41 -7.29
C ALA A 148 -0.16 -10.14 -8.64
N PRO A 149 0.68 -11.14 -9.02
CA PRO A 149 0.64 -11.76 -10.34
C PRO A 149 -0.70 -12.41 -10.66
N LEU A 150 -1.41 -12.94 -9.67
CA LEU A 150 -2.73 -13.55 -9.87
C LEU A 150 -3.81 -12.50 -10.17
N ALA A 151 -3.74 -11.32 -9.56
CA ALA A 151 -4.63 -10.21 -9.87
C ALA A 151 -4.42 -9.76 -11.33
N HIS A 152 -3.17 -9.62 -11.77
CA HIS A 152 -2.85 -9.28 -13.16
C HIS A 152 -3.32 -10.34 -14.17
N LYS A 153 -3.26 -11.64 -13.84
CA LYS A 153 -3.86 -12.69 -14.66
C LYS A 153 -5.36 -12.52 -14.79
N THR A 154 -6.04 -12.24 -13.69
CA THR A 154 -7.51 -12.03 -13.66
C THR A 154 -7.92 -10.79 -14.46
N LEU A 155 -7.12 -9.73 -14.40
CA LEU A 155 -7.40 -8.45 -15.06
C LEU A 155 -6.88 -8.38 -16.51
N GLY A 156 -6.19 -9.42 -17.00
CA GLY A 156 -5.65 -9.48 -18.37
C GLY A 156 -4.40 -8.62 -18.60
N THR A 157 -3.74 -8.17 -17.55
CA THR A 157 -2.51 -7.36 -17.62
C THR A 157 -1.23 -8.16 -17.37
N PHE A 158 -1.33 -9.47 -17.18
CA PHE A 158 -0.17 -10.38 -17.10
C PHE A 158 0.37 -10.68 -18.51
N PRO A 159 1.69 -10.78 -18.74
CA PRO A 159 2.79 -10.68 -17.77
C PRO A 159 3.35 -9.26 -17.59
N ALA A 160 2.94 -8.29 -18.38
CA ALA A 160 3.53 -6.95 -18.39
C ALA A 160 3.27 -6.16 -17.09
N GLY A 161 2.08 -6.33 -16.48
CA GLY A 161 1.66 -5.56 -15.34
C GLY A 161 1.02 -4.22 -15.70
N THR A 162 1.15 -3.24 -14.83
CA THR A 162 0.59 -1.89 -14.97
C THR A 162 1.58 -0.83 -14.48
N VAL A 163 1.28 0.44 -14.76
CA VAL A 163 1.84 1.59 -14.05
C VAL A 163 0.88 1.94 -12.92
N ARG A 164 1.36 2.03 -11.69
CA ARG A 164 0.57 2.34 -10.51
C ARG A 164 0.93 3.69 -9.94
N PHE A 165 -0.05 4.55 -9.85
CA PHE A 165 0.00 5.80 -9.10
C PHE A 165 -0.53 5.59 -7.69
N SER A 166 0.05 6.29 -6.72
CA SER A 166 -0.40 6.23 -5.33
C SER A 166 -0.49 7.64 -4.76
N VAL A 167 -1.63 7.97 -4.21
CA VAL A 167 -1.86 9.22 -3.49
C VAL A 167 -2.23 8.91 -2.04
N GLY A 168 -2.00 9.84 -1.15
CA GLY A 168 -2.28 9.68 0.26
C GLY A 168 -2.54 11.04 0.94
N TYR A 169 -2.53 11.05 2.25
CA TYR A 169 -2.77 12.25 3.05
C TYR A 169 -1.80 13.40 2.75
N PHE A 170 -0.55 13.07 2.45
CA PHE A 170 0.52 14.06 2.20
C PHE A 170 0.63 14.52 0.75
N THR A 171 -0.16 13.98 -0.17
CA THR A 171 -0.19 14.42 -1.57
C THR A 171 -0.75 15.83 -1.65
N LYS A 172 -0.02 16.71 -2.32
CA LYS A 172 -0.30 18.15 -2.44
C LYS A 172 -0.76 18.51 -3.84
N GLU A 173 -1.25 19.73 -3.98
CA GLU A 173 -1.67 20.29 -5.28
C GLU A 173 -0.53 20.28 -6.31
N ASN A 174 0.68 20.68 -5.92
CA ASN A 174 1.84 20.70 -6.81
C ASN A 174 2.20 19.31 -7.37
N ASP A 175 1.90 18.22 -6.62
CA ASP A 175 2.15 16.86 -7.10
C ASP A 175 1.20 16.51 -8.26
N PHE A 176 -0.04 16.99 -8.21
CA PHE A 176 -1.00 16.84 -9.30
C PHE A 176 -0.65 17.70 -10.51
N GLU A 177 -0.21 18.92 -10.29
CA GLU A 177 0.25 19.82 -11.37
C GLU A 177 1.45 19.22 -12.10
N ALA A 178 2.42 18.66 -11.36
CA ALA A 178 3.55 17.97 -11.94
C ALA A 178 3.12 16.75 -12.77
N LEU A 179 2.17 15.96 -12.26
CA LEU A 179 1.62 14.82 -13.01
C LEU A 179 0.90 15.28 -14.29
N GLU A 180 0.08 16.32 -14.24
CA GLU A 180 -0.61 16.85 -15.45
C GLU A 180 0.40 17.31 -16.50
N GLN A 181 1.47 18.00 -16.09
CA GLN A 181 2.54 18.43 -17.00
C GLN A 181 3.28 17.23 -17.63
N ALA A 182 3.59 16.20 -16.82
CA ALA A 182 4.23 14.98 -17.28
C ALA A 182 3.35 14.23 -18.31
N LEU A 183 2.07 14.09 -18.05
CA LEU A 183 1.13 13.41 -18.95
C LEU A 183 0.95 14.17 -20.27
N THR A 184 0.88 15.50 -20.20
CA THR A 184 0.83 16.36 -21.41
C THR A 184 2.10 16.20 -22.24
N TYR A 185 3.27 16.23 -21.61
CA TYR A 185 4.55 16.02 -22.28
C TYR A 185 4.61 14.65 -22.98
N ILE A 186 4.15 13.59 -22.30
CA ILE A 186 4.11 12.24 -22.87
C ILE A 186 3.18 12.20 -24.10
N GLU A 187 2.00 12.81 -24.02
CA GLU A 187 1.02 12.83 -25.12
C GLU A 187 1.54 13.60 -26.35
N GLU A 188 2.27 14.69 -26.14
CA GLU A 188 2.86 15.51 -27.22
C GLU A 188 4.08 14.85 -27.90
N ASN A 189 4.74 13.89 -27.23
CA ASN A 189 5.97 13.23 -27.71
C ASN A 189 5.77 11.72 -27.99
N SER A 190 4.54 11.25 -28.11
CA SER A 190 4.15 9.84 -28.35
C SER A 190 3.99 9.53 -29.85
#